data_2f434963a09af1d0af0da314485302e7
#
_entry.id   2f434963a09af1d0af0da314485302e7
#
_cell.length_a   1.000
_cell.length_b   1.000
_cell.length_c   1.000
_cell.angle_alpha   90.00
_cell.angle_beta   90.00
_cell.angle_gamma   90.00
#
_symmetry.space_group_name_H-M   'P 1'
#
loop_
_entity.id
_entity.type
_entity.pdbx_description
1 polymer ?
#
loop_
_entity_poly.entity_id
_entity_poly.type
_entity_poly.pdbx_seq_one_letter_code
_entity_poly.pdbx_strand_id
1 'polypeptide(L)'
;MSPTQLLVPTYTQMLRAQSAWLDKAVAPRQAAGEEPDAAMTLRLAPDMYPLAAQVRFSCFQAMEPVHRLRGEPLPAALLALREAGWNADAQPGSPADAQAIIAGTLAFLGELAPDALDGGAALPISLELPNGTAFDMTGEQYARDWALPQFYFHAIAAYAILRHHGVELGKADYVPHMLAYVRPGTIPQG
;
A
#
# COMPACT_ATOMS: atom_id res chain seq x y z
N MET A 1 -21.03 3.27 -5.88
CA MET A 1 -20.08 2.24 -5.41
C MET A 1 -19.87 2.52 -3.94
N SER A 2 -20.06 1.55 -3.07
CA SER A 2 -19.91 1.74 -1.63
C SER A 2 -18.44 1.84 -1.22
N PRO A 3 -18.12 2.41 -0.03
CA PRO A 3 -16.74 2.47 0.47
C PRO A 3 -16.06 1.10 0.51
N THR A 4 -16.76 0.05 0.95
CA THR A 4 -16.19 -1.31 0.98
C THR A 4 -15.84 -1.79 -0.43
N GLN A 5 -16.76 -1.65 -1.39
CA GLN A 5 -16.54 -2.05 -2.79
C GLN A 5 -15.44 -1.25 -3.49
N LEU A 6 -15.22 0.00 -3.07
CA LEU A 6 -14.19 0.87 -3.62
C LEU A 6 -12.80 0.54 -3.05
N LEU A 7 -12.69 0.45 -1.72
CA LEU A 7 -11.40 0.42 -1.03
C LEU A 7 -10.82 -1.00 -0.93
N VAL A 8 -11.61 -1.95 -0.43
CA VAL A 8 -11.07 -3.29 -0.07
C VAL A 8 -10.50 -4.04 -1.27
N PRO A 9 -11.21 -4.18 -2.41
CA PRO A 9 -10.64 -4.82 -3.60
C PRO A 9 -9.43 -4.07 -4.15
N THR A 10 -9.47 -2.73 -4.15
CA THR A 10 -8.40 -1.88 -4.66
C THR A 10 -7.12 -2.08 -3.84
N TYR A 11 -7.21 -2.02 -2.52
CA TYR A 11 -6.06 -2.24 -1.65
C TYR A 11 -5.51 -3.66 -1.76
N THR A 12 -6.39 -4.65 -1.75
CA THR A 12 -6.00 -6.06 -1.86
C THR A 12 -5.22 -6.35 -3.14
N GLN A 13 -5.72 -5.91 -4.29
CA GLN A 13 -5.04 -6.17 -5.58
C GLN A 13 -3.68 -5.48 -5.68
N MET A 14 -3.58 -4.24 -5.19
CA MET A 14 -2.33 -3.47 -5.27
C MET A 14 -1.29 -3.93 -4.26
N LEU A 15 -1.69 -4.34 -3.04
CA LEU A 15 -0.77 -4.92 -2.06
C LEU A 15 -0.23 -6.28 -2.53
N ARG A 16 -1.04 -7.10 -3.21
CA ARG A 16 -0.55 -8.33 -3.86
C ARG A 16 0.46 -8.04 -4.95
N ALA A 17 0.21 -7.01 -5.77
CA ALA A 17 1.17 -6.58 -6.78
C ALA A 17 2.46 -6.07 -6.13
N GLN A 18 2.37 -5.25 -5.07
CA GLN A 18 3.53 -4.73 -4.33
C GLN A 18 4.37 -5.84 -3.71
N SER A 19 3.75 -6.89 -3.15
CA SER A 19 4.44 -8.10 -2.69
C SER A 19 5.24 -8.75 -3.82
N ALA A 20 4.62 -8.97 -4.98
CA ALA A 20 5.30 -9.55 -6.14
C ALA A 20 6.45 -8.67 -6.66
N TRP A 21 6.35 -7.33 -6.58
CA TRP A 21 7.45 -6.43 -6.95
C TRP A 21 8.64 -6.57 -6.01
N LEU A 22 8.40 -6.73 -4.71
CA LEU A 22 9.46 -6.99 -3.74
C LEU A 22 10.17 -8.32 -4.01
N ASP A 23 9.44 -9.38 -4.35
CA ASP A 23 10.05 -10.66 -4.72
C ASP A 23 10.96 -10.51 -5.95
N LYS A 24 10.51 -9.77 -6.98
CA LYS A 24 11.33 -9.45 -8.16
C LYS A 24 12.56 -8.59 -7.83
N ALA A 25 12.50 -7.78 -6.80
CA ALA A 25 13.64 -6.98 -6.36
C ALA A 25 14.68 -7.79 -5.59
N VAL A 26 14.23 -8.79 -4.83
CA VAL A 26 15.06 -9.60 -3.93
C VAL A 26 15.72 -10.76 -4.63
N ALA A 27 14.99 -11.52 -5.45
CA ALA A 27 15.48 -12.76 -6.05
C ALA A 27 16.77 -12.60 -6.87
N PRO A 28 16.93 -11.59 -7.76
CA PRO A 28 18.18 -11.40 -8.49
C PRO A 28 19.36 -11.03 -7.58
N ARG A 29 19.13 -10.22 -6.54
CA ARG A 29 20.16 -9.83 -5.57
C ARG A 29 20.68 -11.02 -4.78
N GLN A 30 19.76 -11.87 -4.30
CA GLN A 30 20.14 -13.12 -3.63
C GLN A 30 20.94 -14.05 -4.54
N ALA A 31 20.52 -14.19 -5.81
CA ALA A 31 21.23 -15.01 -6.79
C ALA A 31 22.65 -14.48 -7.10
N ALA A 32 22.84 -13.15 -7.03
CA ALA A 32 24.14 -12.49 -7.21
C ALA A 32 25.00 -12.49 -5.93
N GLY A 33 24.50 -12.97 -4.79
CA GLY A 33 25.19 -12.91 -3.50
C GLY A 33 25.26 -11.50 -2.89
N GLU A 34 24.38 -10.60 -3.31
CA GLU A 34 24.24 -9.25 -2.77
C GLU A 34 23.35 -9.25 -1.52
N GLU A 35 23.49 -8.20 -0.68
CA GLU A 35 22.64 -8.02 0.50
C GLU A 35 21.23 -7.59 0.09
N PRO A 36 20.18 -8.43 0.28
CA PRO A 36 18.82 -8.10 -0.13
C PRO A 36 18.26 -6.89 0.63
N ASP A 37 18.69 -6.68 1.88
CA ASP A 37 18.20 -5.62 2.77
C ASP A 37 18.54 -4.22 2.22
N ALA A 38 19.59 -4.10 1.41
CA ALA A 38 19.94 -2.84 0.74
C ALA A 38 18.80 -2.31 -0.13
N ALA A 39 17.91 -3.18 -0.63
CA ALA A 39 16.74 -2.75 -1.40
C ALA A 39 15.81 -1.82 -0.59
N MET A 40 15.70 -2.03 0.73
CA MET A 40 14.78 -1.30 1.57
C MET A 40 15.17 0.17 1.78
N THR A 41 16.43 0.53 1.51
CA THR A 41 16.93 1.92 1.61
C THR A 41 16.87 2.70 0.30
N LEU A 42 16.49 2.05 -0.81
CA LEU A 42 16.38 2.69 -2.13
C LEU A 42 15.32 3.78 -2.14
N ARG A 43 15.58 4.89 -2.87
CA ARG A 43 14.68 6.04 -3.01
C ARG A 43 14.80 6.69 -4.39
N LEU A 44 13.79 7.48 -4.79
CA LEU A 44 13.80 8.21 -6.07
C LEU A 44 14.66 9.48 -6.00
N ALA A 45 14.61 10.18 -4.89
CA ALA A 45 15.39 11.41 -4.65
C ALA A 45 15.90 11.43 -3.21
N PRO A 46 17.02 12.13 -2.92
CA PRO A 46 17.63 12.16 -1.59
C PRO A 46 16.71 12.60 -0.46
N ASP A 47 15.74 13.47 -0.75
CA ASP A 47 14.74 14.04 0.16
C ASP A 47 13.42 13.27 0.20
N MET A 48 13.30 12.19 -0.57
CA MET A 48 12.11 11.30 -0.54
C MET A 48 12.30 10.15 0.43
N TYR A 49 11.18 9.66 0.97
CA TYR A 49 11.16 8.46 1.79
C TYR A 49 11.64 7.21 1.03
N PRO A 50 12.39 6.30 1.69
CA PRO A 50 12.90 5.08 1.09
C PRO A 50 11.79 4.04 0.86
N LEU A 51 12.11 2.97 0.11
CA LEU A 51 11.20 1.87 -0.20
C LEU A 51 10.53 1.29 1.07
N ALA A 52 11.28 1.11 2.14
CA ALA A 52 10.75 0.63 3.42
C ALA A 52 9.58 1.49 3.94
N ALA A 53 9.72 2.82 3.86
CA ALA A 53 8.67 3.74 4.25
C ALA A 53 7.45 3.63 3.32
N GLN A 54 7.67 3.52 2.01
CA GLN A 54 6.58 3.43 1.04
C GLN A 54 5.73 2.17 1.26
N VAL A 55 6.35 1.03 1.56
CA VAL A 55 5.64 -0.21 1.89
C VAL A 55 4.83 -0.05 3.17
N ARG A 56 5.43 0.48 4.24
CA ARG A 56 4.75 0.70 5.53
C ARG A 56 3.59 1.66 5.39
N PHE A 57 3.76 2.75 4.66
CA PHE A 57 2.68 3.71 4.41
C PHE A 57 1.58 3.14 3.52
N SER A 58 1.90 2.33 2.50
CA SER A 58 0.86 1.64 1.72
C SER A 58 -0.01 0.75 2.61
N CYS A 59 0.60 -0.02 3.51
CA CYS A 59 -0.13 -0.87 4.44
C CYS A 59 -0.92 -0.06 5.47
N PHE A 60 -0.33 1.01 6.02
CA PHE A 60 -1.02 1.93 6.92
C PHE A 60 -2.25 2.54 6.24
N GLN A 61 -2.11 3.07 5.02
CA GLN A 61 -3.18 3.71 4.25
C GLN A 61 -4.26 2.71 3.79
N ALA A 62 -3.96 1.42 3.74
CA ALA A 62 -4.98 0.40 3.48
C ALA A 62 -5.80 0.05 4.74
N MET A 63 -5.21 0.19 5.94
CA MET A 63 -5.86 -0.17 7.21
C MET A 63 -6.54 1.02 7.90
N GLU A 64 -5.96 2.22 7.85
CA GLU A 64 -6.51 3.42 8.51
C GLU A 64 -7.96 3.70 8.10
N PRO A 65 -8.34 3.67 6.80
CA PRO A 65 -9.71 3.94 6.37
C PRO A 65 -10.73 2.96 6.93
N VAL A 66 -10.34 1.72 7.22
CA VAL A 66 -11.24 0.73 7.81
C VAL A 66 -11.70 1.21 9.19
N HIS A 67 -10.78 1.64 10.05
CA HIS A 67 -11.12 2.13 11.38
C HIS A 67 -11.89 3.45 11.33
N ARG A 68 -11.46 4.40 10.49
CA ARG A 68 -12.13 5.70 10.37
C ARG A 68 -13.57 5.59 9.86
N LEU A 69 -13.81 4.76 8.84
CA LEU A 69 -15.15 4.56 8.28
C LEU A 69 -16.07 3.73 9.18
N ARG A 70 -15.50 3.05 10.17
CA ARG A 70 -16.26 2.36 11.23
C ARG A 70 -16.45 3.22 12.47
N GLY A 71 -15.90 4.45 12.48
CA GLY A 71 -15.94 5.33 13.65
C GLY A 71 -15.10 4.81 14.82
N GLU A 72 -14.11 3.97 14.55
CA GLU A 72 -13.24 3.34 15.55
C GLU A 72 -11.94 4.13 15.73
N PRO A 73 -11.36 4.17 16.92
CA PRO A 73 -10.02 4.71 17.12
C PRO A 73 -8.98 3.86 16.41
N LEU A 74 -7.88 4.50 15.98
CA LEU A 74 -6.76 3.77 15.37
C LEU A 74 -6.05 2.92 16.44
N PRO A 75 -5.85 1.61 16.21
CA PRO A 75 -5.13 0.75 17.13
C PRO A 75 -3.67 1.19 17.32
N ALA A 76 -3.12 0.97 18.50
CA ALA A 76 -1.72 1.31 18.80
C ALA A 76 -0.73 0.66 17.83
N ALA A 77 -0.98 -0.59 17.40
CA ALA A 77 -0.16 -1.28 16.42
C ALA A 77 -0.15 -0.57 15.04
N LEU A 78 -1.30 -0.01 14.62
CA LEU A 78 -1.39 0.72 13.37
C LEU A 78 -0.66 2.08 13.47
N LEU A 79 -0.76 2.75 14.60
CA LEU A 79 0.01 3.98 14.87
C LEU A 79 1.51 3.70 14.88
N ALA A 80 1.96 2.59 15.48
CA ALA A 80 3.35 2.15 15.46
C ALA A 80 3.85 1.84 14.04
N LEU A 81 3.01 1.26 13.16
CA LEU A 81 3.35 1.05 11.76
C LEU A 81 3.61 2.37 11.03
N ARG A 82 2.79 3.38 11.26
CA ARG A 82 2.98 4.73 10.71
C ARG A 82 4.28 5.36 11.18
N GLU A 83 4.55 5.28 12.49
CA GLU A 83 5.78 5.78 13.09
C GLU A 83 7.01 5.06 12.53
N ALA A 84 6.95 3.74 12.37
CA ALA A 84 8.00 2.96 11.71
C ALA A 84 8.22 3.41 10.25
N GLY A 85 7.18 3.85 9.55
CA GLY A 85 7.29 4.47 8.23
C GLY A 85 8.11 5.76 8.27
N TRP A 86 7.83 6.66 9.21
CA TRP A 86 8.59 7.90 9.39
C TRP A 86 10.06 7.66 9.78
N ASN A 87 10.33 6.60 10.53
CA ASN A 87 11.67 6.24 11.04
C ASN A 87 12.42 5.26 10.11
N ALA A 88 11.93 5.03 8.89
CA ALA A 88 12.48 4.02 7.98
C ALA A 88 13.93 4.29 7.54
N ASP A 89 14.41 5.53 7.61
CA ASP A 89 15.81 5.86 7.34
C ASP A 89 16.76 5.27 8.39
N ALA A 90 16.37 5.31 9.65
CA ALA A 90 17.15 4.76 10.75
C ALA A 90 16.91 3.25 10.93
N GLN A 91 15.73 2.76 10.55
CA GLN A 91 15.29 1.38 10.73
C GLN A 91 14.57 0.85 9.49
N PRO A 92 15.29 0.64 8.37
CA PRO A 92 14.67 0.17 7.13
C PRO A 92 14.05 -1.22 7.27
N GLY A 93 14.61 -2.10 8.09
CA GLY A 93 14.23 -3.50 8.17
C GLY A 93 14.63 -4.27 6.93
N SER A 94 14.14 -5.49 6.82
CA SER A 94 14.42 -6.42 5.72
C SER A 94 13.24 -6.51 4.73
N PRO A 95 13.45 -7.03 3.52
CA PRO A 95 12.37 -7.42 2.61
C PRO A 95 11.39 -8.43 3.24
N ALA A 96 11.87 -9.32 4.09
CA ALA A 96 11.03 -10.29 4.79
C ALA A 96 10.08 -9.59 5.78
N ASP A 97 10.55 -8.55 6.50
CA ASP A 97 9.69 -7.73 7.35
C ASP A 97 8.62 -7.01 6.52
N ALA A 98 9.00 -6.46 5.37
CA ALA A 98 8.07 -5.81 4.46
C ALA A 98 6.99 -6.78 3.93
N GLN A 99 7.39 -8.00 3.54
CA GLN A 99 6.45 -9.06 3.13
C GLN A 99 5.52 -9.47 4.27
N ALA A 100 6.02 -9.58 5.50
CA ALA A 100 5.20 -9.90 6.66
C ALA A 100 4.14 -8.83 6.94
N ILE A 101 4.50 -7.53 6.83
CA ILE A 101 3.57 -6.41 6.99
C ILE A 101 2.49 -6.45 5.90
N ILE A 102 2.86 -6.67 4.63
CA ILE A 102 1.90 -6.79 3.52
C ILE A 102 0.97 -7.98 3.75
N ALA A 103 1.51 -9.15 4.12
CA ALA A 103 0.71 -10.35 4.37
C ALA A 103 -0.29 -10.15 5.52
N GLY A 104 0.14 -9.53 6.62
CA GLY A 104 -0.74 -9.18 7.74
C GLY A 104 -1.85 -8.21 7.34
N THR A 105 -1.53 -7.21 6.50
CA THR A 105 -2.52 -6.27 5.98
C THR A 105 -3.53 -6.96 5.06
N LEU A 106 -3.06 -7.85 4.18
CA LEU A 106 -3.94 -8.63 3.30
C LEU A 106 -4.87 -9.56 4.09
N ALA A 107 -4.37 -10.20 5.15
CA ALA A 107 -5.17 -11.03 6.05
C ALA A 107 -6.26 -10.19 6.73
N PHE A 108 -5.89 -9.03 7.30
CA PHE A 108 -6.84 -8.09 7.91
C PHE A 108 -7.95 -7.65 6.94
N LEU A 109 -7.59 -7.27 5.71
CA LEU A 109 -8.58 -6.89 4.69
C LEU A 109 -9.48 -8.07 4.28
N GLY A 110 -8.93 -9.29 4.28
CA GLY A 110 -9.66 -10.51 3.92
C GLY A 110 -10.70 -10.96 4.96
N GLU A 111 -10.58 -10.48 6.21
CA GLU A 111 -11.53 -10.77 7.29
C GLU A 111 -12.73 -9.80 7.31
N LEU A 112 -12.70 -8.74 6.48
CA LEU A 112 -13.77 -7.75 6.45
C LEU A 112 -15.03 -8.31 5.78
N ALA A 113 -16.19 -8.06 6.39
CA ALA A 113 -17.48 -8.35 5.77
C ALA A 113 -17.65 -7.54 4.46
N PRO A 114 -18.45 -8.04 3.49
CA PRO A 114 -18.63 -7.40 2.18
C PRO A 114 -19.16 -5.96 2.22
N ASP A 115 -19.71 -5.53 3.34
CA ASP A 115 -20.31 -4.21 3.59
C ASP A 115 -19.69 -3.50 4.80
N ALA A 116 -18.53 -3.97 5.28
CA ALA A 116 -17.92 -3.56 6.56
C ALA A 116 -17.72 -2.04 6.73
N LEU A 117 -17.60 -1.28 5.64
CA LEU A 117 -17.33 0.15 5.64
C LEU A 117 -18.53 0.98 5.16
N ASP A 118 -19.60 0.35 4.70
CA ASP A 118 -20.68 1.03 3.98
C ASP A 118 -21.49 1.95 4.89
N GLY A 119 -21.65 1.56 6.16
CA GLY A 119 -22.27 2.41 7.19
C GLY A 119 -21.51 3.71 7.46
N GLY A 120 -20.23 3.75 7.09
CA GLY A 120 -19.36 4.92 7.27
C GLY A 120 -19.48 6.00 6.20
N ALA A 121 -20.18 5.76 5.09
CA ALA A 121 -20.22 6.67 3.95
C ALA A 121 -20.67 8.13 4.32
N ALA A 122 -21.60 8.25 5.24
CA ALA A 122 -22.13 9.53 5.70
C ALA A 122 -21.51 10.03 7.01
N LEU A 123 -20.62 9.24 7.65
CA LEU A 123 -19.99 9.66 8.91
C LEU A 123 -19.13 10.91 8.68
N PRO A 124 -19.15 11.88 9.60
CA PRO A 124 -18.19 12.98 9.59
C PRO A 124 -16.80 12.45 9.93
N ILE A 125 -15.84 12.72 9.06
CA ILE A 125 -14.43 12.39 9.25
C ILE A 125 -13.66 13.70 9.37
N SER A 126 -13.06 13.95 10.54
CA SER A 126 -12.11 15.04 10.72
C SER A 126 -10.68 14.48 10.68
N LEU A 127 -9.83 15.11 9.87
CA LEU A 127 -8.42 14.77 9.70
C LEU A 127 -7.57 16.01 9.93
N GLU A 128 -6.73 15.95 10.95
CA GLU A 128 -5.78 17.01 11.26
C GLU A 128 -4.35 16.57 10.87
N LEU A 129 -3.66 17.42 10.13
CA LEU A 129 -2.27 17.23 9.74
C LEU A 129 -1.32 17.83 10.79
N PRO A 130 -0.05 17.36 10.86
CA PRO A 130 0.94 17.86 11.81
C PRO A 130 1.21 19.38 11.74
N ASN A 131 0.93 20.00 10.60
CA ASN A 131 1.06 21.45 10.41
C ASN A 131 -0.17 22.26 10.87
N GLY A 132 -1.16 21.60 11.49
CA GLY A 132 -2.40 22.22 11.97
C GLY A 132 -3.49 22.38 10.91
N THR A 133 -3.28 21.95 9.65
CA THR A 133 -4.34 21.96 8.65
C THR A 133 -5.34 20.85 8.97
N ALA A 134 -6.62 21.20 9.05
CA ALA A 134 -7.70 20.26 9.29
C ALA A 134 -8.63 20.16 8.08
N PHE A 135 -9.13 18.95 7.82
CA PHE A 135 -10.10 18.65 6.78
C PHE A 135 -11.33 18.01 7.42
N ASP A 136 -12.50 18.54 7.12
CA ASP A 136 -13.78 17.95 7.49
C ASP A 136 -14.45 17.40 6.23
N MET A 137 -14.72 16.10 6.23
CA MET A 137 -15.21 15.35 5.07
C MET A 137 -16.34 14.41 5.52
N THR A 138 -17.20 14.01 4.58
CA THR A 138 -17.98 12.78 4.77
C THR A 138 -17.09 11.56 4.56
N GLY A 139 -17.49 10.40 5.09
CA GLY A 139 -16.73 9.15 4.87
C GLY A 139 -16.58 8.80 3.39
N GLU A 140 -17.58 9.10 2.54
CA GLU A 140 -17.45 8.91 1.09
C GLU A 140 -16.38 9.83 0.48
N GLN A 141 -16.36 11.11 0.86
CA GLN A 141 -15.33 12.06 0.42
C GLN A 141 -13.95 11.64 0.91
N TYR A 142 -13.84 11.25 2.19
CA TYR A 142 -12.60 10.72 2.74
C TYR A 142 -12.08 9.50 1.97
N ALA A 143 -12.95 8.53 1.69
CA ALA A 143 -12.57 7.33 0.94
C ALA A 143 -12.05 7.65 -0.46
N ARG A 144 -12.76 8.53 -1.19
CA ARG A 144 -12.47 8.87 -2.58
C ARG A 144 -11.30 9.85 -2.72
N ASP A 145 -11.31 10.92 -1.91
CA ASP A 145 -10.46 12.10 -2.15
C ASP A 145 -9.19 12.11 -1.27
N TRP A 146 -9.19 11.31 -0.20
CA TRP A 146 -8.02 11.16 0.69
C TRP A 146 -7.45 9.73 0.66
N ALA A 147 -8.21 8.75 1.11
CA ALA A 147 -7.69 7.41 1.37
C ALA A 147 -7.11 6.73 0.11
N LEU A 148 -7.84 6.74 -1.00
CA LEU A 148 -7.36 6.19 -2.26
C LEU A 148 -6.12 6.93 -2.81
N PRO A 149 -6.13 8.28 -2.94
CA PRO A 149 -4.96 9.01 -3.40
C PRO A 149 -3.72 8.78 -2.54
N GLN A 150 -3.84 8.78 -1.21
CA GLN A 150 -2.71 8.52 -0.31
C GLN A 150 -2.15 7.10 -0.49
N PHE A 151 -3.01 6.11 -0.55
CA PHE A 151 -2.58 4.73 -0.81
C PHE A 151 -1.84 4.60 -2.14
N TYR A 152 -2.42 5.11 -3.22
CA TYR A 152 -1.80 5.04 -4.54
C TYR A 152 -0.49 5.83 -4.61
N PHE A 153 -0.39 6.97 -3.94
CA PHE A 153 0.86 7.72 -3.87
C PHE A 153 2.01 6.85 -3.36
N HIS A 154 1.82 6.14 -2.26
CA HIS A 154 2.85 5.27 -1.69
C HIS A 154 3.07 4.00 -2.52
N ALA A 155 2.04 3.39 -3.04
CA ALA A 155 2.16 2.20 -3.89
C ALA A 155 2.91 2.52 -5.20
N ILE A 156 2.58 3.65 -5.86
CA ILE A 156 3.25 4.09 -7.09
C ILE A 156 4.70 4.51 -6.79
N ALA A 157 4.96 5.18 -5.67
CA ALA A 157 6.32 5.53 -5.28
C ALA A 157 7.18 4.28 -5.07
N ALA A 158 6.65 3.22 -4.41
CA ALA A 158 7.34 1.94 -4.27
C ALA A 158 7.67 1.31 -5.63
N TYR A 159 6.70 1.23 -6.55
CA TYR A 159 6.91 0.76 -7.92
C TYR A 159 8.01 1.56 -8.63
N ALA A 160 7.94 2.89 -8.57
CA ALA A 160 8.85 3.78 -9.26
C ALA A 160 10.28 3.68 -8.69
N ILE A 161 10.45 3.56 -7.37
CA ILE A 161 11.75 3.31 -6.73
C ILE A 161 12.37 2.03 -7.30
N LEU A 162 11.65 0.93 -7.28
CA LEU A 162 12.15 -0.35 -7.77
C LEU A 162 12.50 -0.28 -9.26
N ARG A 163 11.64 0.33 -10.06
CA ARG A 163 11.87 0.49 -11.50
C ARG A 163 13.08 1.36 -11.80
N HIS A 164 13.27 2.47 -11.07
CA HIS A 164 14.42 3.37 -11.18
C HIS A 164 15.74 2.66 -10.88
N HIS A 165 15.74 1.74 -9.92
CA HIS A 165 16.90 0.97 -9.51
C HIS A 165 17.05 -0.36 -10.27
N GLY A 166 16.47 -0.48 -11.47
CA GLY A 166 16.73 -1.54 -12.42
C GLY A 166 15.95 -2.84 -12.21
N VAL A 167 14.99 -2.87 -11.27
CA VAL A 167 14.11 -4.04 -11.15
C VAL A 167 13.23 -4.15 -12.39
N GLU A 168 13.19 -5.33 -13.00
CA GLU A 168 12.42 -5.59 -14.22
C GLU A 168 10.91 -5.65 -13.92
N LEU A 169 10.32 -4.47 -13.86
CA LEU A 169 8.88 -4.26 -13.68
C LEU A 169 8.30 -3.56 -14.91
N GLY A 170 7.14 -3.98 -15.33
CA GLY A 170 6.37 -3.34 -16.40
C GLY A 170 4.94 -3.06 -15.96
N LYS A 171 4.13 -2.50 -16.87
CA LYS A 171 2.72 -2.21 -16.59
C LYS A 171 1.93 -3.48 -16.26
N ALA A 172 2.29 -4.63 -16.84
CA ALA A 172 1.67 -5.92 -16.52
C ALA A 172 1.86 -6.32 -15.06
N ASP A 173 3.02 -6.00 -14.47
CA ASP A 173 3.28 -6.23 -13.04
C ASP A 173 2.49 -5.28 -12.14
N TYR A 174 2.15 -4.09 -12.64
CA TYR A 174 1.36 -3.11 -11.92
C TYR A 174 -0.13 -3.45 -11.89
N VAL A 175 -0.66 -4.06 -12.94
CA VAL A 175 -2.09 -4.42 -13.07
C VAL A 175 -2.34 -5.91 -13.29
N PRO A 176 -1.71 -6.84 -12.53
CA PRO A 176 -1.86 -8.27 -12.76
C PRO A 176 -3.31 -8.75 -12.56
N HIS A 177 -4.07 -8.06 -11.73
CA HIS A 177 -5.49 -8.33 -11.48
C HIS A 177 -6.35 -8.20 -12.74
N MET A 178 -5.91 -7.42 -13.74
CA MET A 178 -6.63 -7.28 -15.02
C MET A 178 -6.67 -8.57 -15.83
N LEU A 179 -5.78 -9.53 -15.55
CA LEU A 179 -5.79 -10.85 -16.20
C LEU A 179 -7.11 -11.61 -15.94
N ALA A 180 -7.80 -11.33 -14.84
CA ALA A 180 -9.12 -11.91 -14.55
C ALA A 180 -10.21 -11.50 -15.55
N TYR A 181 -10.00 -10.42 -16.30
CA TYR A 181 -10.96 -9.88 -17.27
C TYR A 181 -10.54 -10.12 -18.73
N VAL A 182 -9.48 -10.90 -18.95
CA VAL A 182 -8.99 -11.17 -20.31
C VAL A 182 -10.01 -11.99 -21.09
N ARG A 183 -10.33 -11.53 -22.29
CA ARG A 183 -11.18 -12.28 -23.21
C ARG A 183 -10.44 -13.56 -23.65
N PRO A 184 -11.06 -14.75 -23.55
CA PRO A 184 -10.43 -16.00 -24.01
C PRO A 184 -9.90 -15.88 -25.43
N GLY A 185 -8.69 -16.38 -25.67
CA GLY A 185 -8.04 -16.40 -26.99
C GLY A 185 -7.41 -15.09 -27.47
N THR A 186 -7.35 -14.03 -26.62
CA THR A 186 -6.76 -12.73 -26.98
C THR A 186 -5.38 -12.47 -26.39
N ILE A 187 -4.85 -13.37 -25.56
CA ILE A 187 -3.47 -13.25 -25.07
C ILE A 187 -2.53 -13.63 -26.24
N PRO A 188 -1.57 -12.76 -26.64
CA PRO A 188 -0.58 -13.11 -27.62
C PRO A 188 0.19 -14.36 -27.16
N GLN A 189 0.29 -15.34 -28.03
CA GLN A 189 1.21 -16.45 -27.83
C GLN A 189 2.59 -15.91 -28.18
N GLY A 190 3.43 -15.59 -27.14
CA GLY A 190 4.81 -15.16 -27.31
C GLY A 190 5.72 -16.22 -27.88
#